data_133fbfe35f3be4d88d320bfd346bf5b9
#
_entry.id   133fbfe35f3be4d88d320bfd346bf5b9
#
_cell.length_a   1.000
_cell.length_b   1.000
_cell.length_c   1.000
_cell.angle_alpha   90.00
_cell.angle_beta   90.00
_cell.angle_gamma   90.00
#
_symmetry.space_group_name_H-M   'P 1'
#
loop_
_entity.id
_entity.type
_entity.pdbx_description
1 polymer ?
#
loop_
_entity_poly.entity_id
_entity_poly.type
_entity_poly.pdbx_seq_one_letter_code
_entity_poly.pdbx_strand_id
1 'polypeptide(L)'
;MNKCIICDNQFQKLNEYVYKCNQCKFLMSDLKPGFGREIEGISEVRKNNFKRIIKKIKSLESKDIKILEIGSGNGFFIEECNIAEIDITGSEADEDQLALLKKKYNKIIQLSLPFDVSVNDLNNTFDYIIFNDVFEHLESLELVLNQLKSILNDEGKIVLNLPSSDGLIFKISNLLRKIGITNFYDRLWQKGLSSPHLSYFNSDNLKKFVSKNGYEQIYASSLITVSRNKNFERLNSTIKNKFICHFLSFFLFLFYYFQKILPKDIIFHIYKKTNISSD
;
A
#
# COMPACT_ATOMS: atom_id res chain seq x y z
N MET A 1 -23.14 -4.91 3.71
CA MET A 1 -22.30 -3.69 3.73
C MET A 1 -23.22 -2.50 3.48
N ASN A 2 -23.54 -1.72 4.50
CA ASN A 2 -24.63 -0.78 4.36
C ASN A 2 -24.18 0.67 4.08
N LYS A 3 -23.02 1.10 4.56
CA LYS A 3 -22.56 2.49 4.40
C LYS A 3 -21.06 2.58 4.11
N CYS A 4 -20.68 3.59 3.35
CA CYS A 4 -19.30 3.91 3.03
C CYS A 4 -18.58 4.46 4.28
N ILE A 5 -17.44 3.88 4.63
CA ILE A 5 -16.62 4.30 5.79
C ILE A 5 -16.10 5.74 5.69
N ILE A 6 -16.12 6.34 4.49
CA ILE A 6 -15.61 7.69 4.24
C ILE A 6 -16.70 8.76 4.35
N CYS A 7 -17.89 8.53 3.75
CA CYS A 7 -18.90 9.57 3.57
C CYS A 7 -20.32 9.10 3.91
N ASP A 8 -20.47 7.94 4.54
CA ASP A 8 -21.72 7.35 5.03
C ASP A 8 -22.80 7.08 3.95
N ASN A 9 -22.48 7.32 2.67
CA ASN A 9 -23.37 7.00 1.55
C ASN A 9 -23.42 5.50 1.26
N GLN A 10 -24.46 5.09 0.55
CA GLN A 10 -24.65 3.69 0.17
C GLN A 10 -23.66 3.25 -0.91
N PHE A 11 -23.26 1.99 -0.84
CA PHE A 11 -22.54 1.32 -1.89
C PHE A 11 -23.48 0.81 -2.98
N GLN A 12 -23.01 0.87 -4.23
CA GLN A 12 -23.58 0.18 -5.36
C GLN A 12 -22.69 -1.01 -5.73
N LYS A 13 -23.27 -2.17 -5.96
CA LYS A 13 -22.54 -3.34 -6.45
C LYS A 13 -22.07 -3.09 -7.89
N LEU A 14 -20.74 -3.16 -8.10
CA LEU A 14 -20.10 -2.90 -9.39
C LEU A 14 -19.92 -4.18 -10.22
N ASN A 15 -19.60 -5.30 -9.55
CA ASN A 15 -19.48 -6.64 -10.11
C ASN A 15 -19.73 -7.68 -9.01
N GLU A 16 -19.29 -8.94 -9.25
CA GLU A 16 -19.49 -10.06 -8.34
C GLU A 16 -19.01 -9.78 -6.91
N TYR A 17 -17.85 -9.15 -6.74
CA TYR A 17 -17.14 -8.97 -5.47
C TYR A 17 -16.74 -7.51 -5.14
N VAL A 18 -17.00 -6.54 -6.04
CA VAL A 18 -16.64 -5.13 -5.81
C VAL A 18 -17.88 -4.26 -5.64
N TYR A 19 -17.79 -3.38 -4.66
CA TYR A 19 -18.77 -2.35 -4.32
C TYR A 19 -18.14 -0.97 -4.45
N LYS A 20 -18.90 -0.01 -4.98
CA LYS A 20 -18.45 1.37 -5.21
C LYS A 20 -19.37 2.36 -4.51
N CYS A 21 -18.80 3.29 -3.77
CA CYS A 21 -19.53 4.43 -3.27
C CYS A 21 -19.83 5.43 -4.40
N ASN A 22 -21.09 5.80 -4.59
CA ASN A 22 -21.51 6.70 -5.67
C ASN A 22 -21.00 8.13 -5.45
N GLN A 23 -20.83 8.56 -4.20
CA GLN A 23 -20.40 9.92 -3.86
C GLN A 23 -18.87 10.07 -3.89
N CYS A 24 -18.14 9.36 -3.03
CA CYS A 24 -16.69 9.54 -2.90
C CYS A 24 -15.85 8.64 -3.81
N LYS A 25 -16.49 7.75 -4.58
CA LYS A 25 -15.86 6.81 -5.51
C LYS A 25 -14.96 5.75 -4.85
N PHE A 26 -14.94 5.66 -3.53
CA PHE A 26 -14.26 4.59 -2.80
C PHE A 26 -14.78 3.22 -3.24
N LEU A 27 -13.85 2.28 -3.36
CA LEU A 27 -14.15 0.91 -3.76
C LEU A 27 -13.75 -0.04 -2.63
N MET A 28 -14.57 -1.03 -2.38
CA MET A 28 -14.27 -2.12 -1.47
C MET A 28 -14.66 -3.46 -2.08
N SER A 29 -14.06 -4.54 -1.60
CA SER A 29 -14.38 -5.90 -2.00
C SER A 29 -14.82 -6.75 -0.82
N ASP A 30 -15.51 -7.84 -1.11
CA ASP A 30 -15.82 -8.93 -0.18
C ASP A 30 -14.99 -10.19 -0.46
N LEU A 31 -13.85 -10.02 -1.13
CA LEU A 31 -12.93 -11.10 -1.42
C LEU A 31 -12.42 -11.75 -0.11
N LYS A 32 -12.21 -13.05 -0.19
CA LYS A 32 -11.61 -13.84 0.90
C LYS A 32 -10.22 -14.32 0.50
N PRO A 33 -9.33 -14.55 1.46
CA PRO A 33 -8.02 -15.15 1.20
C PRO A 33 -8.15 -16.43 0.37
N GLY A 34 -7.33 -16.54 -0.66
CA GLY A 34 -7.19 -17.72 -1.53
C GLY A 34 -5.89 -18.46 -1.29
N PHE A 35 -5.55 -19.37 -2.20
CA PHE A 35 -4.34 -20.20 -2.11
C PHE A 35 -3.22 -19.75 -3.06
N GLY A 36 -3.45 -18.70 -3.87
CA GLY A 36 -2.46 -18.17 -4.80
C GLY A 36 -1.31 -17.47 -4.07
N ARG A 37 -0.10 -17.56 -4.63
CA ARG A 37 1.09 -16.88 -4.11
C ARG A 37 1.22 -15.48 -4.72
N GLU A 38 1.91 -14.60 -3.99
CA GLU A 38 2.22 -13.25 -4.45
C GLU A 38 2.99 -13.21 -5.79
N ILE A 39 2.89 -12.06 -6.48
CA ILE A 39 3.49 -11.83 -7.78
C ILE A 39 4.98 -11.52 -7.62
N GLU A 40 5.83 -12.34 -8.22
CA GLU A 40 7.27 -12.08 -8.31
C GLU A 40 7.60 -10.98 -9.35
N GLY A 41 8.80 -10.40 -9.26
CA GLY A 41 9.37 -9.54 -10.32
C GLY A 41 9.16 -8.02 -10.18
N ILE A 42 8.66 -7.53 -9.04
CA ILE A 42 8.48 -6.08 -8.78
C ILE A 42 9.54 -5.48 -7.86
N SER A 43 10.55 -6.24 -7.46
CA SER A 43 11.55 -5.82 -6.47
C SER A 43 12.30 -4.54 -6.83
N GLU A 44 12.70 -4.35 -8.10
CA GLU A 44 13.44 -3.17 -8.54
C GLU A 44 12.59 -1.88 -8.47
N VAL A 45 11.33 -1.95 -8.92
CA VAL A 45 10.40 -0.81 -8.83
C VAL A 45 10.16 -0.46 -7.37
N ARG A 46 9.91 -1.46 -6.52
CA ARG A 46 9.71 -1.28 -5.08
C ARG A 46 10.93 -0.62 -4.43
N LYS A 47 12.15 -1.12 -4.64
CA LYS A 47 13.39 -0.53 -4.10
C LYS A 47 13.58 0.94 -4.54
N ASN A 48 13.34 1.25 -5.81
CA ASN A 48 13.39 2.63 -6.30
C ASN A 48 12.34 3.54 -5.64
N ASN A 49 11.15 3.03 -5.40
CA ASN A 49 10.09 3.74 -4.69
C ASN A 49 10.45 3.95 -3.21
N PHE A 50 10.99 2.93 -2.55
CA PHE A 50 11.44 3.00 -1.16
C PHE A 50 12.53 4.06 -0.95
N LYS A 51 13.52 4.13 -1.85
CA LYS A 51 14.52 5.23 -1.85
C LYS A 51 13.88 6.61 -1.93
N ARG A 52 12.81 6.76 -2.73
CA ARG A 52 12.06 8.04 -2.82
C ARG A 52 11.30 8.35 -1.54
N ILE A 53 10.65 7.36 -0.92
CA ILE A 53 9.96 7.49 0.36
C ILE A 53 10.98 7.93 1.44
N ILE A 54 12.09 7.22 1.58
CA ILE A 54 13.16 7.51 2.53
C ILE A 54 13.73 8.91 2.32
N LYS A 55 14.04 9.27 1.06
CA LYS A 55 14.52 10.63 0.74
C LYS A 55 13.52 11.70 1.15
N LYS A 56 12.21 11.45 0.97
CA LYS A 56 11.18 12.41 1.40
C LYS A 56 11.11 12.49 2.92
N ILE A 57 11.09 11.38 3.62
CA ILE A 57 11.09 11.34 5.09
C ILE A 57 12.30 12.13 5.63
N LYS A 58 13.51 11.83 5.17
CA LYS A 58 14.74 12.57 5.59
C LYS A 58 14.67 14.08 5.30
N SER A 59 13.92 14.49 4.27
CA SER A 59 13.76 15.92 3.95
C SER A 59 12.79 16.67 4.87
N LEU A 60 12.00 15.93 5.65
CA LEU A 60 11.03 16.50 6.61
C LEU A 60 11.57 16.52 8.04
N GLU A 61 12.68 15.84 8.30
CA GLU A 61 13.23 15.65 9.64
C GLU A 61 14.65 16.18 9.73
N SER A 62 14.95 16.81 10.88
CA SER A 62 16.28 17.31 11.21
C SER A 62 17.01 16.47 12.27
N LYS A 63 16.39 15.41 12.77
CA LYS A 63 16.88 14.53 13.85
C LYS A 63 16.81 13.06 13.41
N ASP A 64 17.43 12.21 14.20
CA ASP A 64 17.25 10.76 14.08
C ASP A 64 15.80 10.38 14.35
N ILE A 65 15.29 9.44 13.56
CA ILE A 65 13.89 9.00 13.59
C ILE A 65 13.80 7.49 13.80
N LYS A 66 12.74 7.08 14.48
CA LYS A 66 12.36 5.66 14.64
C LYS A 66 11.20 5.33 13.73
N ILE A 67 11.36 4.33 12.89
CA ILE A 67 10.35 3.86 11.94
C ILE A 67 9.83 2.49 12.34
N LEU A 68 8.50 2.29 12.24
CA LEU A 68 7.87 0.99 12.21
C LEU A 68 7.34 0.73 10.80
N GLU A 69 7.75 -0.35 10.15
CA GLU A 69 7.13 -0.84 8.93
C GLU A 69 6.11 -1.91 9.26
N ILE A 70 4.89 -1.76 8.77
CA ILE A 70 3.82 -2.76 8.89
C ILE A 70 3.84 -3.66 7.66
N GLY A 71 3.90 -4.99 7.86
CA GLY A 71 3.93 -5.97 6.79
C GLY A 71 5.20 -5.91 5.97
N SER A 72 6.36 -6.17 6.58
CA SER A 72 7.67 -6.00 5.95
C SER A 72 7.96 -6.98 4.81
N GLY A 73 7.19 -8.05 4.67
CA GLY A 73 7.30 -9.02 3.57
C GLY A 73 8.72 -9.52 3.37
N ASN A 74 9.33 -9.23 2.22
CA ASN A 74 10.71 -9.65 1.91
C ASN A 74 11.80 -8.77 2.56
N GLY A 75 11.44 -7.74 3.34
CA GLY A 75 12.37 -6.85 4.03
C GLY A 75 13.11 -5.83 3.15
N PHE A 76 12.61 -5.58 1.93
CA PHE A 76 13.27 -4.64 1.00
C PHE A 76 13.28 -3.20 1.52
N PHE A 77 12.26 -2.76 2.24
CA PHE A 77 12.26 -1.42 2.82
C PHE A 77 13.19 -1.34 4.03
N ILE A 78 13.26 -2.39 4.85
CA ILE A 78 14.23 -2.50 5.96
C ILE A 78 15.65 -2.39 5.41
N GLU A 79 15.98 -3.10 4.31
CA GLU A 79 17.28 -3.04 3.66
C GLU A 79 17.64 -1.61 3.23
N GLU A 80 16.71 -0.89 2.59
CA GLU A 80 16.93 0.50 2.14
C GLU A 80 17.03 1.48 3.33
N CYS A 81 16.31 1.26 4.44
CA CYS A 81 16.45 2.05 5.66
C CYS A 81 17.81 1.82 6.34
N ASN A 82 18.28 0.57 6.40
CA ASN A 82 19.60 0.25 6.95
C ASN A 82 20.73 0.90 6.13
N ILE A 83 20.63 0.88 4.79
CA ILE A 83 21.57 1.59 3.91
C ILE A 83 21.55 3.11 4.16
N ALA A 84 20.38 3.64 4.52
CA ALA A 84 20.19 5.06 4.80
C ALA A 84 20.47 5.42 6.28
N GLU A 85 20.95 4.47 7.10
CA GLU A 85 21.25 4.62 8.53
C GLU A 85 20.04 5.12 9.35
N ILE A 86 18.84 4.60 9.05
CA ILE A 86 17.61 4.92 9.77
C ILE A 86 17.27 3.79 10.73
N ASP A 87 16.91 4.13 11.97
CA ASP A 87 16.42 3.17 12.96
C ASP A 87 15.04 2.65 12.55
N ILE A 88 14.98 1.38 12.13
CA ILE A 88 13.77 0.73 11.66
C ILE A 88 13.48 -0.55 12.43
N THR A 89 12.22 -0.71 12.82
CA THR A 89 11.63 -1.98 13.27
C THR A 89 10.69 -2.47 12.17
N GLY A 90 10.89 -3.70 11.70
CA GLY A 90 9.96 -4.36 10.78
C GLY A 90 8.92 -5.14 11.55
N SER A 91 7.71 -5.26 11.00
CA SER A 91 6.68 -6.15 11.53
C SER A 91 6.09 -7.05 10.46
N GLU A 92 5.67 -8.25 10.87
CA GLU A 92 5.06 -9.23 9.99
C GLU A 92 4.02 -10.06 10.76
N ALA A 93 2.90 -10.35 10.13
CA ALA A 93 1.82 -11.15 10.72
C ALA A 93 2.00 -12.65 10.42
N ASP A 94 2.49 -12.98 9.22
CA ASP A 94 2.73 -14.37 8.79
C ASP A 94 3.95 -14.94 9.48
N GLU A 95 3.78 -16.08 10.16
CA GLU A 95 4.82 -16.71 10.99
C GLU A 95 6.01 -17.21 10.17
N ASP A 96 5.76 -17.78 9.00
CA ASP A 96 6.83 -18.31 8.12
C ASP A 96 7.68 -17.14 7.58
N GLN A 97 7.05 -16.08 7.14
CA GLN A 97 7.72 -14.88 6.67
C GLN A 97 8.45 -14.15 7.81
N LEU A 98 7.84 -14.08 8.99
CA LEU A 98 8.44 -13.54 10.21
C LEU A 98 9.75 -14.27 10.55
N ALA A 99 9.73 -15.62 10.50
CA ALA A 99 10.91 -16.44 10.77
C ALA A 99 12.05 -16.19 9.77
N LEU A 100 11.71 -15.94 8.50
CA LEU A 100 12.70 -15.57 7.46
C LEU A 100 13.30 -14.18 7.71
N LEU A 101 12.47 -13.19 8.10
CA LEU A 101 12.93 -11.85 8.43
C LEU A 101 13.85 -11.82 9.65
N LYS A 102 13.49 -12.55 10.72
CA LYS A 102 14.30 -12.64 11.95
C LYS A 102 15.70 -13.26 11.73
N LYS A 103 15.88 -14.08 10.68
CA LYS A 103 17.21 -14.58 10.29
C LYS A 103 18.10 -13.51 9.65
N LYS A 104 17.52 -12.44 9.11
CA LYS A 104 18.24 -11.40 8.36
C LYS A 104 18.39 -10.08 9.13
N TYR A 105 17.44 -9.77 10.01
CA TYR A 105 17.33 -8.48 10.67
C TYR A 105 17.05 -8.63 12.16
N ASN A 106 17.67 -7.78 12.98
CA ASN A 106 17.61 -7.88 14.45
C ASN A 106 16.32 -7.29 15.05
N LYS A 107 15.75 -6.23 14.41
CA LYS A 107 14.58 -5.52 14.92
C LYS A 107 13.33 -5.92 14.15
N ILE A 108 12.84 -7.14 14.41
CA ILE A 108 11.62 -7.67 13.79
C ILE A 108 10.65 -8.15 14.86
N ILE A 109 9.42 -7.70 14.79
CA ILE A 109 8.34 -8.07 15.72
C ILE A 109 7.20 -8.79 14.97
N GLN A 110 6.48 -9.64 15.68
CA GLN A 110 5.22 -10.17 15.20
C GLN A 110 4.12 -9.15 15.48
N LEU A 111 3.40 -8.72 14.45
CA LEU A 111 2.30 -7.78 14.60
C LEU A 111 1.25 -8.02 13.53
N SER A 112 0.02 -8.28 13.99
CA SER A 112 -1.19 -8.35 13.16
C SER A 112 -2.07 -7.14 13.44
N LEU A 113 -2.71 -6.58 12.42
CA LEU A 113 -3.62 -5.44 12.57
C LEU A 113 -5.07 -5.83 12.21
N PRO A 114 -6.07 -5.34 12.95
CA PRO A 114 -5.93 -4.58 14.19
C PRO A 114 -5.29 -5.42 15.29
N PHE A 115 -4.44 -4.82 16.12
CA PHE A 115 -3.80 -5.54 17.22
C PHE A 115 -4.68 -5.56 18.48
N ASP A 116 -4.50 -6.59 19.30
CA ASP A 116 -5.13 -6.67 20.61
C ASP A 116 -4.46 -5.66 21.56
N VAL A 117 -5.23 -4.96 22.37
CA VAL A 117 -4.76 -3.89 23.28
C VAL A 117 -3.74 -4.39 24.31
N SER A 118 -3.61 -5.72 24.44
CA SER A 118 -2.66 -6.38 25.32
C SER A 118 -1.22 -6.46 24.81
N VAL A 119 -0.90 -5.92 23.61
CA VAL A 119 0.46 -5.93 23.08
C VAL A 119 1.33 -4.91 23.84
N ASN A 120 1.62 -5.26 25.10
CA ASN A 120 2.52 -4.50 26.00
C ASN A 120 3.97 -4.45 25.50
N ASP A 121 4.32 -5.19 24.44
CA ASP A 121 5.66 -5.22 23.89
C ASP A 121 5.98 -4.03 22.96
N LEU A 122 4.98 -3.22 22.59
CA LEU A 122 5.17 -1.99 21.84
C LEU A 122 5.36 -0.75 22.75
N ASN A 123 6.10 -0.90 23.87
CA ASN A 123 6.50 0.23 24.74
C ASN A 123 7.40 1.27 24.01
N ASN A 124 7.61 1.09 22.72
CA ASN A 124 8.33 2.03 21.87
C ASN A 124 7.33 2.88 21.09
N THR A 125 7.47 4.19 21.19
CA THR A 125 6.79 5.12 20.30
C THR A 125 7.65 5.35 19.05
N PHE A 126 6.98 5.50 17.91
CA PHE A 126 7.61 5.68 16.62
C PHE A 126 7.35 7.08 16.07
N ASP A 127 8.33 7.64 15.38
CA ASP A 127 8.16 8.90 14.66
C ASP A 127 7.39 8.68 13.34
N TYR A 128 7.58 7.49 12.74
CA TYR A 128 6.86 7.09 11.52
C TYR A 128 6.34 5.67 11.60
N ILE A 129 5.11 5.46 11.13
CA ILE A 129 4.57 4.14 10.82
C ILE A 129 4.29 4.08 9.32
N ILE A 130 4.80 3.04 8.64
CA ILE A 130 4.81 2.96 7.19
C ILE A 130 4.04 1.73 6.72
N PHE A 131 3.15 1.94 5.76
CA PHE A 131 2.43 0.90 5.04
C PHE A 131 2.87 0.92 3.58
N ASN A 132 3.59 -0.10 3.16
CA ASN A 132 4.04 -0.29 1.79
C ASN A 132 3.23 -1.40 1.11
N ASP A 133 2.18 -1.08 0.36
CA ASP A 133 1.25 -2.03 -0.25
C ASP A 133 0.62 -2.98 0.79
N VAL A 134 0.12 -2.45 1.92
CA VAL A 134 -0.47 -3.22 3.02
C VAL A 134 -1.84 -2.68 3.45
N PHE A 135 -2.01 -1.36 3.49
CA PHE A 135 -3.21 -0.73 4.04
C PHE A 135 -4.49 -1.15 3.32
N GLU A 136 -4.42 -1.39 2.02
CA GLU A 136 -5.53 -1.86 1.18
C GLU A 136 -5.98 -3.29 1.47
N HIS A 137 -5.17 -4.08 2.17
CA HIS A 137 -5.47 -5.46 2.55
C HIS A 137 -6.12 -5.58 3.92
N LEU A 138 -6.10 -4.51 4.72
CA LEU A 138 -6.55 -4.55 6.10
C LEU A 138 -8.07 -4.44 6.21
N GLU A 139 -8.62 -5.18 7.16
CA GLU A 139 -9.97 -5.00 7.67
C GLU A 139 -10.00 -3.86 8.72
N SER A 140 -11.19 -3.34 9.02
CA SER A 140 -11.39 -2.39 10.13
C SER A 140 -10.44 -1.18 10.15
N LEU A 141 -10.22 -0.54 9.00
CA LEU A 141 -9.26 0.54 8.81
C LEU A 141 -9.40 1.71 9.81
N GLU A 142 -10.61 2.04 10.27
CA GLU A 142 -10.84 3.07 11.30
C GLU A 142 -10.25 2.65 12.64
N LEU A 143 -10.45 1.38 13.03
CA LEU A 143 -9.87 0.84 14.26
C LEU A 143 -8.33 0.84 14.17
N VAL A 144 -7.78 0.39 13.03
CA VAL A 144 -6.33 0.42 12.79
C VAL A 144 -5.78 1.83 12.97
N LEU A 145 -6.33 2.85 12.28
CA LEU A 145 -5.86 4.23 12.41
C LEU A 145 -5.93 4.75 13.86
N ASN A 146 -6.97 4.37 14.61
CA ASN A 146 -7.07 4.74 16.03
C ASN A 146 -6.00 4.07 16.88
N GLN A 147 -5.74 2.77 16.68
CA GLN A 147 -4.73 2.03 17.41
C GLN A 147 -3.31 2.58 17.15
N LEU A 148 -3.01 3.00 15.92
CA LEU A 148 -1.70 3.58 15.59
C LEU A 148 -1.37 4.83 16.42
N LYS A 149 -2.37 5.57 16.87
CA LYS A 149 -2.16 6.78 17.70
C LYS A 149 -1.46 6.48 19.02
N SER A 150 -1.67 5.27 19.60
CA SER A 150 -1.07 4.88 20.87
C SER A 150 0.43 4.54 20.76
N ILE A 151 0.90 4.18 19.57
CA ILE A 151 2.30 3.80 19.32
C ILE A 151 3.06 4.86 18.48
N LEU A 152 2.40 5.95 18.11
CA LEU A 152 3.00 7.12 17.48
C LEU A 152 3.38 8.17 18.54
N ASN A 153 4.54 8.79 18.36
CA ASN A 153 4.92 10.01 19.08
C ASN A 153 3.88 11.13 18.85
N ASP A 154 3.90 12.20 19.65
CA ASP A 154 2.96 13.32 19.52
C ASP A 154 3.01 13.98 18.15
N GLU A 155 4.19 14.12 17.59
CA GLU A 155 4.44 14.63 16.23
C GLU A 155 4.53 13.50 15.19
N GLY A 156 4.10 12.29 15.57
CA GLY A 156 4.24 11.08 14.78
C GLY A 156 3.43 11.12 13.48
N LYS A 157 3.93 10.40 12.49
CA LYS A 157 3.40 10.43 11.13
C LYS A 157 3.14 9.01 10.61
N ILE A 158 2.10 8.88 9.79
CA ILE A 158 1.86 7.66 9.02
C ILE A 158 2.17 7.91 7.54
N VAL A 159 2.77 6.93 6.91
CA VAL A 159 3.06 6.91 5.47
C VAL A 159 2.22 5.83 4.83
N LEU A 160 1.41 6.22 3.86
CA LEU A 160 0.57 5.32 3.08
C LEU A 160 1.05 5.28 1.63
N ASN A 161 1.56 4.12 1.22
CA ASN A 161 1.92 3.78 -0.14
C ASN A 161 1.02 2.63 -0.59
N LEU A 162 0.10 2.90 -1.53
CA LEU A 162 -0.93 1.96 -1.97
C LEU A 162 -1.40 2.25 -3.40
N PRO A 163 -2.02 1.25 -4.09
CA PRO A 163 -2.51 1.44 -5.45
C PRO A 163 -3.70 2.40 -5.51
N SER A 164 -3.80 3.13 -6.64
CA SER A 164 -4.82 4.16 -6.88
C SER A 164 -5.91 3.69 -7.84
N SER A 165 -7.17 3.90 -7.46
CA SER A 165 -8.33 3.68 -8.36
C SER A 165 -8.43 4.73 -9.48
N ASP A 166 -7.70 5.86 -9.38
CA ASP A 166 -7.58 6.87 -10.43
C ASP A 166 -6.41 6.64 -11.37
N GLY A 167 -5.60 5.61 -11.11
CA GLY A 167 -4.46 5.24 -11.94
C GLY A 167 -4.84 4.79 -13.35
N LEU A 168 -3.91 4.92 -14.28
CA LEU A 168 -4.14 4.56 -15.67
C LEU A 168 -4.39 3.07 -15.83
N ILE A 169 -3.59 2.24 -15.14
CA ILE A 169 -3.71 0.78 -15.21
C ILE A 169 -5.08 0.35 -14.66
N PHE A 170 -5.52 0.94 -13.53
CA PHE A 170 -6.83 0.66 -12.97
C PHE A 170 -7.96 1.06 -13.94
N LYS A 171 -7.89 2.23 -14.55
CA LYS A 171 -8.89 2.71 -15.52
C LYS A 171 -8.98 1.83 -16.75
N ILE A 172 -7.82 1.43 -17.32
CA ILE A 172 -7.76 0.52 -18.47
C ILE A 172 -8.35 -0.85 -18.08
N SER A 173 -7.93 -1.43 -16.96
CA SER A 173 -8.43 -2.73 -16.52
C SER A 173 -9.95 -2.73 -16.29
N ASN A 174 -10.49 -1.64 -15.72
CA ASN A 174 -11.91 -1.47 -15.52
C ASN A 174 -12.68 -1.28 -16.85
N LEU A 175 -12.07 -0.65 -17.87
CA LEU A 175 -12.65 -0.58 -19.20
C LEU A 175 -12.69 -1.97 -19.87
N LEU A 176 -11.58 -2.71 -19.82
CA LEU A 176 -11.49 -4.08 -20.35
C LEU A 176 -12.52 -5.01 -19.69
N ARG A 177 -12.71 -4.89 -18.37
CA ARG A 177 -13.73 -5.62 -17.63
C ARG A 177 -15.14 -5.39 -18.20
N LYS A 178 -15.48 -4.15 -18.58
CA LYS A 178 -16.81 -3.81 -19.14
C LYS A 178 -17.11 -4.51 -20.46
N ILE A 179 -16.09 -4.92 -21.19
CA ILE A 179 -16.19 -5.68 -22.45
C ILE A 179 -15.91 -7.17 -22.25
N GLY A 180 -15.94 -7.67 -21.01
CA GLY A 180 -15.82 -9.09 -20.67
C GLY A 180 -14.40 -9.59 -20.43
N ILE A 181 -13.37 -8.75 -20.53
CA ILE A 181 -11.96 -9.12 -20.23
C ILE A 181 -11.65 -8.79 -18.77
N THR A 182 -11.91 -9.75 -17.87
CA THR A 182 -11.86 -9.53 -16.42
C THR A 182 -10.48 -9.78 -15.78
N ASN A 183 -9.64 -10.61 -16.40
CA ASN A 183 -8.38 -11.11 -15.82
C ASN A 183 -7.46 -10.00 -15.30
N PHE A 184 -7.35 -8.86 -16.00
CA PHE A 184 -6.53 -7.73 -15.57
C PHE A 184 -7.11 -7.05 -14.33
N TYR A 185 -8.44 -6.93 -14.29
CA TYR A 185 -9.15 -6.34 -13.14
C TYR A 185 -9.06 -7.25 -11.92
N ASP A 186 -9.31 -8.55 -12.09
CA ASP A 186 -9.20 -9.57 -11.03
C ASP A 186 -7.78 -9.60 -10.44
N ARG A 187 -6.76 -9.44 -11.30
CA ARG A 187 -5.36 -9.36 -10.87
C ARG A 187 -5.07 -8.11 -10.02
N LEU A 188 -5.63 -6.94 -10.33
CA LEU A 188 -5.47 -5.73 -9.53
C LEU A 188 -6.10 -5.86 -8.15
N TRP A 189 -7.18 -6.63 -8.03
CA TRP A 189 -7.80 -6.97 -6.76
C TRP A 189 -7.14 -8.16 -6.05
N GLN A 190 -6.11 -8.76 -6.68
CA GLN A 190 -5.45 -9.96 -6.16
C GLN A 190 -6.44 -11.09 -5.86
N LYS A 191 -7.49 -11.23 -6.67
CA LYS A 191 -8.53 -12.26 -6.53
C LYS A 191 -7.90 -13.65 -6.56
N GLY A 192 -8.16 -14.44 -5.51
CA GLY A 192 -7.63 -15.80 -5.37
C GLY A 192 -6.23 -15.88 -4.74
N LEU A 193 -5.57 -14.76 -4.42
CA LEU A 193 -4.32 -14.76 -3.66
C LEU A 193 -4.58 -14.85 -2.15
N SER A 194 -3.53 -15.15 -1.38
CA SER A 194 -3.60 -15.27 0.07
C SER A 194 -3.98 -13.97 0.78
N SER A 195 -3.64 -12.84 0.18
CA SER A 195 -3.95 -11.50 0.70
C SER A 195 -4.57 -10.65 -0.41
N PRO A 196 -5.90 -10.73 -0.65
CA PRO A 196 -6.58 -9.90 -1.64
C PRO A 196 -6.72 -8.46 -1.19
N HIS A 197 -6.88 -7.53 -2.14
CA HIS A 197 -7.22 -6.16 -1.82
C HIS A 197 -8.68 -6.08 -1.32
N LEU A 198 -8.89 -5.54 -0.12
CA LEU A 198 -10.21 -5.30 0.46
C LEU A 198 -10.71 -3.89 0.18
N SER A 199 -9.80 -2.96 -0.10
CA SER A 199 -10.12 -1.57 -0.39
C SER A 199 -9.29 -1.02 -1.55
N TYR A 200 -9.87 -0.04 -2.27
CA TYR A 200 -9.18 0.70 -3.33
C TYR A 200 -9.52 2.18 -3.22
N PHE A 201 -8.51 2.97 -2.92
CA PHE A 201 -8.62 4.41 -2.74
C PHE A 201 -8.22 5.18 -4.01
N ASN A 202 -8.67 6.42 -4.10
CA ASN A 202 -8.01 7.48 -4.83
C ASN A 202 -7.41 8.50 -3.83
N SER A 203 -6.63 9.45 -4.34
CA SER A 203 -5.95 10.42 -3.48
C SER A 203 -6.93 11.22 -2.61
N ASP A 204 -8.07 11.66 -3.16
CA ASP A 204 -9.03 12.51 -2.47
C ASP A 204 -9.81 11.77 -1.37
N ASN A 205 -10.29 10.56 -1.69
CA ASN A 205 -11.05 9.80 -0.71
C ASN A 205 -10.15 9.21 0.38
N LEU A 206 -8.89 8.88 0.08
CA LEU A 206 -7.90 8.51 1.09
C LEU A 206 -7.63 9.67 2.04
N LYS A 207 -7.39 10.88 1.51
CA LYS A 207 -7.23 12.08 2.34
C LYS A 207 -8.43 12.29 3.26
N LYS A 208 -9.66 12.26 2.71
CA LYS A 208 -10.89 12.43 3.52
C LYS A 208 -10.99 11.38 4.63
N PHE A 209 -10.72 10.12 4.30
CA PHE A 209 -10.79 9.01 5.25
C PHE A 209 -9.78 9.17 6.40
N VAL A 210 -8.52 9.42 6.08
CA VAL A 210 -7.46 9.53 7.06
C VAL A 210 -7.62 10.78 7.92
N SER A 211 -8.08 11.90 7.31
CA SER A 211 -8.36 13.13 8.07
C SER A 211 -9.55 12.99 9.03
N LYS A 212 -10.62 12.29 8.63
CA LYS A 212 -11.77 11.96 9.51
C LYS A 212 -11.31 11.17 10.75
N ASN A 213 -10.23 10.42 10.63
CA ASN A 213 -9.68 9.59 11.70
C ASN A 213 -8.59 10.28 12.56
N GLY A 214 -8.46 11.61 12.49
CA GLY A 214 -7.57 12.40 13.35
C GLY A 214 -6.13 12.47 12.87
N TYR A 215 -5.94 12.63 11.57
CA TYR A 215 -4.64 12.88 10.96
C TYR A 215 -4.74 14.01 9.92
N GLU A 216 -3.70 14.81 9.80
CA GLU A 216 -3.57 15.87 8.82
C GLU A 216 -2.64 15.47 7.69
N GLN A 217 -3.04 15.66 6.44
CA GLN A 217 -2.18 15.41 5.29
C GLN A 217 -1.12 16.51 5.15
N ILE A 218 0.15 16.15 5.36
CA ILE A 218 1.29 17.06 5.22
C ILE A 218 2.04 16.89 3.91
N TYR A 219 1.84 15.76 3.21
CA TYR A 219 2.46 15.52 1.92
C TYR A 219 1.60 14.61 1.05
N ALA A 220 1.50 14.94 -0.22
CA ALA A 220 0.84 14.13 -1.24
C ALA A 220 1.70 14.05 -2.51
N SER A 221 1.94 12.85 -2.98
CA SER A 221 2.66 12.58 -4.22
C SER A 221 2.27 11.20 -4.77
N SER A 222 3.01 10.76 -5.76
CA SER A 222 2.85 9.43 -6.36
C SER A 222 4.21 8.79 -6.60
N LEU A 223 4.19 7.46 -6.67
CA LEU A 223 5.37 6.66 -6.97
C LEU A 223 5.33 6.13 -8.40
N ILE A 224 6.46 5.57 -8.85
CA ILE A 224 6.56 4.99 -10.19
C ILE A 224 5.94 3.60 -10.21
N THR A 225 5.25 3.29 -11.30
CA THR A 225 4.59 2.00 -11.51
C THR A 225 5.45 1.04 -12.32
N VAL A 226 6.29 1.58 -13.20
CA VAL A 226 7.10 0.81 -14.15
C VAL A 226 8.55 1.28 -14.09
N SER A 227 9.49 0.35 -14.04
CA SER A 227 10.92 0.64 -14.19
C SER A 227 11.28 0.70 -15.68
N ARG A 228 12.45 1.28 -15.96
CA ARG A 228 13.01 1.29 -17.33
C ARG A 228 13.39 -0.13 -17.78
N ASN A 229 13.89 -0.94 -16.88
CA ASN A 229 14.47 -2.25 -17.16
C ASN A 229 13.60 -3.38 -16.60
N LYS A 230 13.89 -4.62 -16.98
CA LYS A 230 13.27 -5.86 -16.45
C LYS A 230 11.76 -6.03 -16.70
N ASN A 231 11.17 -5.23 -17.60
CA ASN A 231 9.75 -5.36 -17.93
C ASN A 231 9.46 -6.70 -18.62
N PHE A 232 10.38 -7.21 -19.44
CA PHE A 232 10.23 -8.51 -20.10
C PHE A 232 10.21 -9.65 -19.08
N GLU A 233 11.14 -9.68 -18.13
CA GLU A 233 11.20 -10.71 -17.08
C GLU A 233 9.91 -10.71 -16.24
N ARG A 234 9.43 -9.52 -15.86
CA ARG A 234 8.17 -9.33 -15.14
C ARG A 234 6.95 -9.89 -15.90
N LEU A 235 6.91 -9.68 -17.21
CA LEU A 235 5.80 -10.17 -18.04
C LEU A 235 5.92 -11.68 -18.31
N ASN A 236 7.15 -12.17 -18.55
CA ASN A 236 7.41 -13.55 -18.85
C ASN A 236 7.13 -14.50 -17.67
N SER A 237 7.20 -14.00 -16.43
CA SER A 237 6.77 -14.76 -15.25
C SER A 237 5.25 -15.05 -15.23
N THR A 238 4.47 -14.29 -16.01
CA THR A 238 3.00 -14.40 -16.00
C THR A 238 2.43 -14.84 -17.34
N ILE A 239 3.06 -14.43 -18.45
CA ILE A 239 2.57 -14.66 -19.82
C ILE A 239 3.49 -15.66 -20.51
N LYS A 240 2.96 -16.83 -20.85
CA LYS A 240 3.73 -17.90 -21.52
C LYS A 240 4.20 -17.54 -22.96
N ASN A 241 3.47 -16.66 -23.66
CA ASN A 241 3.76 -16.29 -25.04
C ASN A 241 4.85 -15.20 -25.08
N LYS A 242 6.05 -15.58 -25.47
CA LYS A 242 7.21 -14.68 -25.56
C LYS A 242 7.01 -13.48 -26.50
N PHE A 243 6.30 -13.69 -27.63
CA PHE A 243 6.02 -12.60 -28.57
C PHE A 243 5.14 -11.51 -27.92
N ILE A 244 4.10 -11.93 -27.20
CA ILE A 244 3.25 -11.01 -26.43
C ILE A 244 4.09 -10.30 -25.35
N CYS A 245 4.99 -11.03 -24.67
CA CYS A 245 5.89 -10.42 -23.68
C CYS A 245 6.79 -9.35 -24.27
N HIS A 246 7.39 -9.58 -25.43
CA HIS A 246 8.22 -8.55 -26.10
C HIS A 246 7.39 -7.33 -26.53
N PHE A 247 6.24 -7.56 -27.12
CA PHE A 247 5.32 -6.49 -27.52
C PHE A 247 4.90 -5.64 -26.31
N LEU A 248 4.42 -6.26 -25.24
CA LEU A 248 4.03 -5.54 -24.02
C LEU A 248 5.21 -4.88 -23.31
N SER A 249 6.40 -5.50 -23.32
CA SER A 249 7.61 -4.88 -22.76
C SER A 249 7.98 -3.59 -23.47
N PHE A 250 7.82 -3.53 -24.79
CA PHE A 250 8.03 -2.31 -25.57
C PHE A 250 7.04 -1.22 -25.15
N PHE A 251 5.75 -1.55 -24.95
CA PHE A 251 4.77 -0.59 -24.46
C PHE A 251 5.06 -0.14 -23.02
N LEU A 252 5.50 -1.04 -22.14
CA LEU A 252 5.90 -0.65 -20.78
C LEU A 252 7.15 0.24 -20.80
N PHE A 253 8.08 0.01 -21.72
CA PHE A 253 9.23 0.91 -21.91
C PHE A 253 8.78 2.32 -22.35
N LEU A 254 7.87 2.43 -23.32
CA LEU A 254 7.29 3.72 -23.69
C LEU A 254 6.52 4.34 -22.52
N PHE A 255 5.72 3.56 -21.81
CA PHE A 255 4.98 4.00 -20.65
C PHE A 255 5.89 4.57 -19.56
N TYR A 256 7.09 4.02 -19.36
CA TYR A 256 8.07 4.55 -18.41
C TYR A 256 8.36 6.04 -18.64
N TYR A 257 8.50 6.49 -19.88
CA TYR A 257 8.75 7.90 -20.18
C TYR A 257 7.51 8.78 -19.95
N PHE A 258 6.33 8.26 -20.23
CA PHE A 258 5.07 9.01 -20.12
C PHE A 258 4.41 8.91 -18.75
N GLN A 259 4.81 7.98 -17.89
CA GLN A 259 4.16 7.80 -16.58
C GLN A 259 4.17 9.05 -15.69
N LYS A 260 5.05 10.04 -15.95
CA LYS A 260 5.09 11.29 -15.18
C LYS A 260 3.90 12.22 -15.49
N ILE A 261 3.34 12.15 -16.68
CA ILE A 261 2.23 12.99 -17.14
C ILE A 261 0.89 12.25 -17.14
N LEU A 262 0.91 10.93 -17.05
CA LEU A 262 -0.28 10.08 -17.02
C LEU A 262 -0.88 9.98 -15.61
N PRO A 263 -2.16 9.57 -15.49
CA PRO A 263 -2.78 9.27 -14.19
C PRO A 263 -1.94 8.29 -13.37
N LYS A 264 -1.75 8.60 -12.08
CA LYS A 264 -0.82 7.90 -11.22
C LYS A 264 -1.43 6.66 -10.62
N ASP A 265 -0.75 5.52 -10.73
CA ASP A 265 -1.23 4.23 -10.26
C ASP A 265 -0.90 3.94 -8.80
N ILE A 266 0.04 4.70 -8.20
CA ILE A 266 0.46 4.49 -6.81
C ILE A 266 0.39 5.82 -6.06
N ILE A 267 -0.40 5.84 -4.98
CA ILE A 267 -0.49 6.93 -4.02
C ILE A 267 0.70 6.88 -3.08
N PHE A 268 1.27 8.04 -2.75
CA PHE A 268 2.26 8.20 -1.69
C PHE A 268 1.89 9.43 -0.87
N HIS A 269 1.29 9.22 0.28
CA HIS A 269 0.88 10.28 1.19
C HIS A 269 1.55 10.14 2.55
N ILE A 270 1.81 11.28 3.19
CA ILE A 270 2.26 11.36 4.59
C ILE A 270 1.24 12.18 5.35
N TYR A 271 0.83 11.63 6.49
CA TYR A 271 -0.12 12.26 7.39
C TYR A 271 0.51 12.39 8.77
N LYS A 272 0.31 13.51 9.42
CA LYS A 272 0.70 13.77 10.80
C LYS A 272 -0.49 13.50 11.73
N LYS A 273 -0.23 12.87 12.87
CA LYS A 273 -1.21 12.73 13.94
C LYS A 273 -1.66 14.12 14.41
N THR A 274 -2.97 14.35 14.47
CA THR A 274 -3.50 15.58 15.07
C THR A 274 -3.68 15.35 16.57
N ASN A 275 -3.17 16.26 17.37
CA ASN A 275 -3.51 16.32 18.78
C ASN A 275 -4.95 16.83 18.86
N ILE A 276 -5.91 15.95 19.14
CA ILE A 276 -7.24 16.38 19.49
C ILE A 276 -7.09 17.00 20.88
N SER A 277 -7.11 18.34 20.97
CA SER A 277 -7.41 19.01 22.24
C SER A 277 -8.78 18.48 22.65
N SER A 278 -8.82 17.73 23.73
CA SER A 278 -10.05 17.40 24.43
C SER A 278 -10.61 18.72 24.98
N ASP A 279 -11.45 19.36 24.16
CA ASP A 279 -12.35 20.38 24.64
C ASP A 279 -13.60 19.74 25.24
#